data_e18a9d07c34b8bff986342da8964eb8d
#
_entry.id   e18a9d07c34b8bff986342da8964eb8d
#
_cell.length_a   1.000
_cell.length_b   1.000
_cell.length_c   1.000
_cell.angle_alpha   90.00
_cell.angle_beta   90.00
_cell.angle_gamma   90.00
#
_symmetry.space_group_name_H-M   'P 1'
#
loop_
_entity.id
_entity.type
_entity.pdbx_description
1 polymer ?
#
loop_
_entity_poly.entity_id
_entity_poly.type
_entity_poly.pdbx_seq_one_letter_code
_entity_poly.pdbx_strand_id
1 'polypeptide(L)'
;MPAVMVSCGREGETPNIITVAWAGTICSDPAMVSISVRKERFSHSIIRDTGEFVINLVNKRLVRATDYCGVKSGRDVDKFKETRLTPQASRYVKAPGVEESPVNIECKVVEVKELGSHDMFIAKVMGVTIDNQYMDDRGRFNLNASGLVSYSHGEYFELGKKLGSFGYSVKKPVKRQSDKKRTARRKKA
;
A
#
# COMPACT_ATOMS: atom_id res chain seq x y z
N MET A 1 -9.98 -5.82 1.69
CA MET A 1 -9.16 -5.44 0.54
C MET A 1 -8.31 -4.23 0.91
N PRO A 2 -7.13 -4.01 0.29
CA PRO A 2 -6.39 -2.78 0.56
C PRO A 2 -7.20 -1.57 0.12
N ALA A 3 -6.99 -0.42 0.77
CA ALA A 3 -7.32 0.87 0.21
C ALA A 3 -6.01 1.59 -0.03
N VAL A 4 -5.73 1.97 -1.25
CA VAL A 4 -4.50 2.68 -1.61
C VAL A 4 -4.82 3.94 -2.38
N MET A 5 -3.99 4.96 -2.24
CA MET A 5 -3.98 6.09 -3.15
C MET A 5 -3.04 5.79 -4.31
N VAL A 6 -3.49 6.06 -5.53
CA VAL A 6 -2.65 5.93 -6.73
C VAL A 6 -2.46 7.32 -7.31
N SER A 7 -1.24 7.79 -7.33
CA SER A 7 -0.87 9.07 -7.93
C SER A 7 -0.33 8.87 -9.34
N CYS A 8 -0.62 9.82 -10.20
CA CYS A 8 -0.22 9.84 -11.60
C CYS A 8 -0.14 11.29 -12.09
N GLY A 9 0.54 11.54 -13.19
CA GLY A 9 0.66 12.87 -13.77
C GLY A 9 1.30 12.84 -15.15
N ARG A 10 0.96 13.82 -15.98
CA ARG A 10 1.67 14.13 -17.22
C ARG A 10 2.69 15.24 -16.96
N GLU A 11 3.72 15.28 -17.74
CA GLU A 11 4.73 16.33 -17.64
C GLU A 11 4.10 17.72 -17.91
N GLY A 12 4.37 18.68 -17.03
CA GLY A 12 3.81 20.03 -17.14
C GLY A 12 2.36 20.20 -16.68
N GLU A 13 1.67 19.11 -16.29
CA GLU A 13 0.31 19.16 -15.77
C GLU A 13 0.28 18.96 -14.24
N THR A 14 -0.79 19.42 -13.61
CA THR A 14 -1.06 19.15 -12.19
C THR A 14 -1.26 17.66 -11.98
N PRO A 15 -0.49 17.02 -11.08
CA PRO A 15 -0.63 15.60 -10.79
C PRO A 15 -1.97 15.29 -10.13
N ASN A 16 -2.44 14.07 -10.30
CA ASN A 16 -3.71 13.62 -9.75
C ASN A 16 -3.56 12.40 -8.84
N ILE A 17 -4.52 12.22 -7.94
CA ILE A 17 -4.62 11.06 -7.06
C ILE A 17 -6.00 10.42 -7.23
N ILE A 18 -6.04 9.09 -7.26
CA ILE A 18 -7.28 8.31 -7.20
C ILE A 18 -7.16 7.25 -6.09
N THR A 19 -8.26 6.97 -5.43
CA THR A 19 -8.35 5.86 -4.47
C THR A 19 -8.76 4.59 -5.18
N VAL A 20 -8.01 3.53 -4.94
CA VAL A 20 -8.21 2.21 -5.54
C VAL A 20 -8.26 1.15 -4.45
N ALA A 21 -9.31 0.33 -4.48
CA ALA A 21 -9.41 -0.88 -3.67
C ALA A 21 -9.09 -2.15 -4.48
N TRP A 22 -9.14 -2.06 -5.81
CA TRP A 22 -8.76 -3.13 -6.73
C TRP A 22 -7.27 -3.03 -7.04
N ALA A 23 -6.44 -3.33 -6.04
CA ALA A 23 -4.98 -3.33 -6.13
C ALA A 23 -4.41 -4.58 -5.45
N GLY A 24 -3.31 -5.11 -5.96
CA GLY A 24 -2.65 -6.27 -5.36
C GLY A 24 -1.30 -6.60 -5.98
N THR A 25 -0.52 -7.39 -5.23
CA THR A 25 0.71 -8.01 -5.73
C THR A 25 0.35 -9.22 -6.57
N ILE A 26 0.94 -9.37 -7.74
CA ILE A 26 0.66 -10.45 -8.69
C ILE A 26 1.85 -11.34 -9.00
N CYS A 27 3.08 -10.84 -8.80
CA CYS A 27 4.32 -11.61 -8.97
C CYS A 27 5.39 -11.09 -8.02
N SER A 28 6.26 -11.97 -7.54
CA SER A 28 7.36 -11.61 -6.64
C SER A 28 8.71 -11.51 -7.34
N ASP A 29 8.89 -12.24 -8.45
CA ASP A 29 10.10 -12.18 -9.26
C ASP A 29 9.75 -12.36 -10.75
N PRO A 30 9.80 -11.29 -11.58
CA PRO A 30 10.02 -9.90 -11.14
C PRO A 30 8.90 -9.39 -10.24
N ALA A 31 9.20 -8.38 -9.39
CA ALA A 31 8.19 -7.78 -8.54
C ALA A 31 7.15 -7.03 -9.37
N MET A 32 5.88 -7.47 -9.31
CA MET A 32 4.78 -6.91 -10.09
C MET A 32 3.53 -6.72 -9.25
N VAL A 33 2.79 -5.68 -9.62
CA VAL A 33 1.50 -5.32 -9.03
C VAL A 33 0.45 -5.11 -10.11
N SER A 34 -0.81 -5.11 -9.73
CA SER A 34 -1.89 -4.67 -10.60
C SER A 34 -2.78 -3.67 -9.88
N ILE A 35 -3.37 -2.76 -10.64
CA ILE A 35 -4.49 -1.91 -10.24
C ILE A 35 -5.58 -1.99 -11.31
N SER A 36 -6.85 -1.94 -10.91
CA SER A 36 -7.95 -1.83 -11.86
C SER A 36 -8.65 -0.49 -11.69
N VAL A 37 -8.77 0.26 -12.77
CA VAL A 37 -9.32 1.61 -12.80
C VAL A 37 -10.46 1.68 -13.82
N ARG A 38 -11.58 2.30 -13.44
CA ARG A 38 -12.71 2.52 -14.37
C ARG A 38 -12.31 3.48 -15.47
N LYS A 39 -12.79 3.19 -16.70
CA LYS A 39 -12.46 3.96 -17.93
C LYS A 39 -12.88 5.44 -17.84
N GLU A 40 -13.94 5.75 -17.12
CA GLU A 40 -14.43 7.12 -16.94
C GLU A 40 -13.64 7.95 -15.92
N ARG A 41 -12.78 7.32 -15.09
CA ARG A 41 -11.97 8.02 -14.09
C ARG A 41 -10.88 8.86 -14.75
N PHE A 42 -10.67 10.08 -14.26
CA PHE A 42 -9.67 11.01 -14.82
C PHE A 42 -8.25 10.42 -14.81
N SER A 43 -7.87 9.70 -13.76
CA SER A 43 -6.57 9.03 -13.67
C SER A 43 -6.37 7.93 -14.71
N HIS A 44 -7.46 7.32 -15.24
CA HIS A 44 -7.35 6.23 -16.20
C HIS A 44 -6.58 6.64 -17.45
N SER A 45 -7.00 7.75 -18.11
CA SER A 45 -6.30 8.23 -19.30
C SER A 45 -4.86 8.66 -19.01
N ILE A 46 -4.62 9.30 -17.84
CA ILE A 46 -3.27 9.70 -17.45
C ILE A 46 -2.35 8.48 -17.36
N ILE A 47 -2.77 7.44 -16.63
CA ILE A 47 -1.97 6.22 -16.46
C ILE A 47 -1.79 5.48 -17.80
N ARG A 48 -2.82 5.45 -18.64
CA ARG A 48 -2.75 4.81 -19.97
C ARG A 48 -1.76 5.53 -20.89
N ASP A 49 -1.75 6.85 -20.88
CA ASP A 49 -0.90 7.67 -21.74
C ASP A 49 0.56 7.68 -21.28
N THR A 50 0.78 7.78 -19.96
CA THR A 50 2.13 7.87 -19.39
C THR A 50 2.80 6.50 -19.16
N GLY A 51 2.00 5.46 -18.97
CA GLY A 51 2.50 4.14 -18.59
C GLY A 51 3.09 4.09 -17.17
N GLU A 52 2.81 5.08 -16.32
CA GLU A 52 3.42 5.21 -15.00
C GLU A 52 2.40 5.60 -13.93
N PHE A 53 2.62 5.09 -12.71
CA PHE A 53 1.89 5.49 -11.52
C PHE A 53 2.66 5.15 -10.25
N VAL A 54 2.25 5.72 -9.12
CA VAL A 54 2.77 5.37 -7.80
C VAL A 54 1.63 4.88 -6.92
N ILE A 55 1.81 3.71 -6.29
CA ILE A 55 0.90 3.22 -5.25
C ILE A 55 1.40 3.77 -3.91
N ASN A 56 0.56 4.55 -3.24
CA ASN A 56 0.84 5.13 -1.93
C ASN A 56 0.00 4.40 -0.89
N LEU A 57 0.63 3.70 0.06
CA LEU A 57 -0.07 2.98 1.10
C LEU A 57 -0.75 3.95 2.06
N VAL A 58 -1.92 3.55 2.54
CA VAL A 58 -2.78 4.40 3.36
C VAL A 58 -2.75 3.94 4.81
N ASN A 59 -2.40 4.84 5.71
CA ASN A 59 -2.56 4.66 7.15
C ASN A 59 -3.78 5.44 7.67
N LYS A 60 -4.10 5.29 8.94
CA LYS A 60 -5.27 5.94 9.56
C LYS A 60 -5.29 7.46 9.43
N ARG A 61 -4.13 8.13 9.37
CA ARG A 61 -4.05 9.59 9.23
C ARG A 61 -4.52 10.05 7.84
N LEU A 62 -4.35 9.19 6.83
CA LEU A 62 -4.66 9.48 5.43
C LEU A 62 -6.09 9.08 5.01
N VAL A 63 -6.88 8.43 5.88
CA VAL A 63 -8.23 7.91 5.52
C VAL A 63 -9.13 8.99 4.94
N ARG A 64 -9.18 10.19 5.54
CA ARG A 64 -10.01 11.29 5.04
C ARG A 64 -9.59 11.75 3.64
N ALA A 65 -8.29 11.89 3.39
CA ALA A 65 -7.76 12.24 2.08
C ALA A 65 -8.02 11.12 1.07
N THR A 66 -7.89 9.87 1.50
CA THR A 66 -8.16 8.68 0.69
C THR A 66 -9.62 8.67 0.22
N ASP A 67 -10.57 8.86 1.13
CA ASP A 67 -12.00 8.92 0.78
C ASP A 67 -12.27 10.07 -0.20
N TYR A 68 -11.78 11.27 0.10
CA TYR A 68 -11.93 12.44 -0.78
C TYR A 68 -11.40 12.16 -2.19
N CYS A 69 -10.21 11.59 -2.31
CA CYS A 69 -9.59 11.26 -3.60
C CYS A 69 -10.35 10.18 -4.38
N GLY A 70 -11.12 9.34 -3.70
CA GLY A 70 -12.01 8.34 -4.31
C GLY A 70 -13.32 8.93 -4.85
N VAL A 71 -13.85 9.98 -4.19
CA VAL A 71 -15.15 10.60 -4.52
C VAL A 71 -15.01 11.71 -5.54
N LYS A 72 -14.08 12.65 -5.33
CA LYS A 72 -13.92 13.82 -6.21
C LYS A 72 -13.15 13.47 -7.48
N SER A 73 -13.47 14.19 -8.57
CA SER A 73 -12.74 14.07 -9.84
C SER A 73 -11.57 15.06 -9.90
N GLY A 74 -10.43 14.61 -10.44
CA GLY A 74 -9.31 15.51 -10.74
C GLY A 74 -9.54 16.43 -11.94
N ARG A 75 -10.69 16.28 -12.64
CA ARG A 75 -11.12 17.28 -13.63
C ARG A 75 -11.63 18.57 -13.00
N ASP A 76 -12.16 18.45 -11.77
CA ASP A 76 -12.88 19.52 -11.09
C ASP A 76 -12.03 20.18 -9.99
N VAL A 77 -11.08 19.45 -9.43
CA VAL A 77 -10.29 19.89 -8.26
C VAL A 77 -8.84 19.42 -8.34
N ASP A 78 -7.94 20.23 -7.81
CA ASP A 78 -6.57 19.82 -7.47
C ASP A 78 -6.59 19.04 -6.15
N LYS A 79 -6.48 17.72 -6.23
CA LYS A 79 -6.62 16.86 -5.06
C LYS A 79 -5.45 16.97 -4.09
N PHE A 80 -4.22 17.20 -4.55
CA PHE A 80 -3.09 17.44 -3.68
C PHE A 80 -3.33 18.67 -2.81
N LYS A 81 -3.74 19.78 -3.43
CA LYS A 81 -4.04 21.04 -2.75
C LYS A 81 -5.22 20.90 -1.78
N GLU A 82 -6.34 20.33 -2.22
CA GLU A 82 -7.56 20.21 -1.40
C GLU A 82 -7.36 19.29 -0.19
N THR A 83 -6.57 18.23 -0.33
CA THR A 83 -6.28 17.30 0.76
C THR A 83 -5.04 17.68 1.56
N ARG A 84 -4.32 18.74 1.16
CA ARG A 84 -3.06 19.20 1.76
C ARG A 84 -1.99 18.10 1.76
N LEU A 85 -1.99 17.28 0.72
CA LEU A 85 -0.95 16.27 0.50
C LEU A 85 0.18 16.89 -0.34
N THR A 86 1.41 16.45 -0.06
CA THR A 86 2.61 16.94 -0.72
C THR A 86 3.04 15.96 -1.83
N PRO A 87 3.12 16.41 -3.10
CA PRO A 87 3.71 15.59 -4.16
C PRO A 87 5.18 15.34 -3.87
N GLN A 88 5.57 14.07 -3.75
CA GLN A 88 6.96 13.66 -3.56
C GLN A 88 7.56 13.24 -4.89
N ALA A 89 8.70 13.81 -5.25
CA ALA A 89 9.42 13.39 -6.46
C ALA A 89 9.80 11.91 -6.38
N SER A 90 9.45 11.17 -7.43
CA SER A 90 9.81 9.76 -7.59
C SER A 90 11.22 9.64 -8.19
N ARG A 91 11.86 8.50 -7.96
CA ARG A 91 13.22 8.23 -8.46
C ARG A 91 13.25 7.57 -9.84
N TYR A 92 12.28 6.73 -10.13
CA TYR A 92 12.28 5.85 -11.31
C TYR A 92 11.15 6.12 -12.28
N VAL A 93 10.13 6.90 -11.87
CA VAL A 93 8.99 7.28 -12.68
C VAL A 93 8.76 8.79 -12.58
N LYS A 94 8.04 9.38 -13.55
CA LYS A 94 7.68 10.81 -13.53
C LYS A 94 6.48 11.10 -12.64
N ALA A 95 5.62 10.12 -12.44
CA ALA A 95 4.48 10.22 -11.53
C ALA A 95 4.96 10.45 -10.09
N PRO A 96 4.46 11.47 -9.36
CA PRO A 96 4.91 11.73 -8.00
C PRO A 96 4.31 10.72 -7.00
N GLY A 97 5.02 10.45 -5.92
CA GLY A 97 4.47 9.83 -4.73
C GLY A 97 3.71 10.84 -3.87
N VAL A 98 3.26 10.38 -2.70
CA VAL A 98 2.65 11.19 -1.63
C VAL A 98 3.60 11.18 -0.43
N GLU A 99 4.12 12.34 -0.02
CA GLU A 99 5.12 12.44 1.04
C GLU A 99 4.62 11.90 2.39
N GLU A 100 3.34 12.12 2.70
CA GLU A 100 2.71 11.66 3.93
C GLU A 100 2.40 10.16 3.96
N SER A 101 2.59 9.46 2.84
CA SER A 101 2.40 8.01 2.76
C SER A 101 3.56 7.26 3.41
N PRO A 102 3.29 6.22 4.22
CA PRO A 102 4.35 5.42 4.84
C PRO A 102 5.19 4.63 3.83
N VAL A 103 4.62 4.36 2.65
CA VAL A 103 5.29 3.61 1.56
C VAL A 103 4.76 4.08 0.23
N ASN A 104 5.66 4.43 -0.66
CA ASN A 104 5.39 4.76 -2.07
C ASN A 104 6.04 3.71 -2.97
N ILE A 105 5.24 3.08 -3.85
CA ILE A 105 5.67 2.02 -4.76
C ILE A 105 5.59 2.56 -6.18
N GLU A 106 6.75 2.80 -6.79
CA GLU A 106 6.88 3.34 -8.13
C GLU A 106 6.71 2.24 -9.18
N CYS A 107 5.81 2.45 -10.12
CA CYS A 107 5.35 1.43 -11.05
C CYS A 107 5.42 1.88 -12.51
N LYS A 108 5.90 0.98 -13.38
CA LYS A 108 5.78 1.09 -14.85
C LYS A 108 4.84 0.03 -15.38
N VAL A 109 3.83 0.47 -16.13
CA VAL A 109 2.84 -0.40 -16.78
C VAL A 109 3.54 -1.23 -17.86
N VAL A 110 3.31 -2.53 -17.84
CA VAL A 110 3.81 -3.48 -18.86
C VAL A 110 2.70 -4.05 -19.70
N GLU A 111 1.46 -4.07 -19.18
CA GLU A 111 0.29 -4.56 -19.88
C GLU A 111 -0.96 -3.85 -19.39
N VAL A 112 -1.90 -3.59 -20.30
CA VAL A 112 -3.25 -3.11 -19.96
C VAL A 112 -4.26 -4.12 -20.47
N LYS A 113 -5.03 -4.70 -19.54
CA LYS A 113 -6.06 -5.69 -19.88
C LYS A 113 -7.44 -5.08 -19.70
N GLU A 114 -8.19 -5.00 -20.77
CA GLU A 114 -9.56 -4.51 -20.76
C GLU A 114 -10.51 -5.55 -20.17
N LEU A 115 -11.25 -5.17 -19.10
CA LEU A 115 -12.14 -6.04 -18.33
C LEU A 115 -13.56 -5.48 -18.25
N GLY A 116 -14.08 -4.91 -19.32
CA GLY A 116 -15.40 -4.30 -19.32
C GLY A 116 -15.43 -2.95 -18.61
N SER A 117 -15.97 -2.84 -17.39
CA SER A 117 -16.08 -1.58 -16.65
C SER A 117 -14.74 -1.00 -16.15
N HIS A 118 -13.72 -1.84 -16.03
CA HIS A 118 -12.38 -1.48 -15.59
C HIS A 118 -11.35 -1.97 -16.58
N ASP A 119 -10.26 -1.24 -16.70
CA ASP A 119 -9.03 -1.77 -17.25
C ASP A 119 -8.07 -2.11 -16.11
N MET A 120 -7.46 -3.31 -16.20
CA MET A 120 -6.40 -3.74 -15.27
C MET A 120 -5.05 -3.32 -15.85
N PHE A 121 -4.35 -2.48 -15.11
CA PHE A 121 -2.98 -2.09 -15.39
C PHE A 121 -2.05 -3.02 -14.63
N ILE A 122 -1.32 -3.85 -15.36
CA ILE A 122 -0.29 -4.74 -14.84
C ILE A 122 1.04 -3.97 -14.91
N ALA A 123 1.73 -3.85 -13.81
CA ALA A 123 2.91 -3.00 -13.71
C ALA A 123 4.07 -3.68 -12.97
N LYS A 124 5.29 -3.39 -13.45
CA LYS A 124 6.53 -3.76 -12.76
C LYS A 124 6.84 -2.72 -11.69
N VAL A 125 7.23 -3.18 -10.52
CA VAL A 125 7.75 -2.31 -9.45
C VAL A 125 9.16 -1.89 -9.81
N MET A 126 9.38 -0.59 -9.91
CA MET A 126 10.66 0.02 -10.25
C MET A 126 11.46 0.43 -9.01
N GLY A 127 10.77 0.82 -7.94
CA GLY A 127 11.36 1.20 -6.67
C GLY A 127 10.32 1.34 -5.59
N VAL A 128 10.79 1.39 -4.34
CA VAL A 128 9.95 1.58 -3.16
C VAL A 128 10.63 2.59 -2.26
N THR A 129 9.90 3.66 -1.92
CA THR A 129 10.31 4.63 -0.91
C THR A 129 9.54 4.36 0.38
N ILE A 130 10.24 4.38 1.50
CA ILE A 130 9.70 4.08 2.83
C ILE A 130 10.02 5.25 3.75
N ASP A 131 9.05 5.66 4.55
CA ASP A 131 9.26 6.65 5.61
C ASP A 131 10.16 6.04 6.71
N ASN A 132 11.27 6.70 6.98
CA ASN A 132 12.31 6.26 7.90
C ASN A 132 11.79 6.01 9.34
N GLN A 133 10.71 6.67 9.76
CA GLN A 133 10.12 6.43 11.09
C GLN A 133 9.67 4.98 11.30
N TYR A 134 9.47 4.22 10.22
CA TYR A 134 9.08 2.80 10.28
C TYR A 134 10.25 1.83 10.10
N MET A 135 11.48 2.34 10.04
CA MET A 135 12.71 1.52 10.07
C MET A 135 13.18 1.33 11.51
N ASP A 136 13.60 0.12 11.86
CA ASP A 136 14.24 -0.12 13.16
C ASP A 136 15.75 0.22 13.11
N ASP A 137 16.41 0.28 14.29
CA ASP A 137 17.83 0.59 14.43
C ASP A 137 18.76 -0.40 13.67
N ARG A 138 18.23 -1.52 13.22
CA ARG A 138 18.93 -2.53 12.42
C ARG A 138 18.64 -2.41 10.92
N GLY A 139 17.96 -1.34 10.51
CA GLY A 139 17.58 -1.11 9.11
C GLY A 139 16.47 -2.03 8.60
N ARG A 140 15.63 -2.63 9.49
CA ARG A 140 14.51 -3.47 9.08
C ARG A 140 13.22 -2.67 9.08
N PHE A 141 12.48 -2.80 8.00
CA PHE A 141 11.18 -2.16 7.84
C PHE A 141 10.08 -2.84 8.65
N ASN A 142 9.34 -2.07 9.43
CA ASN A 142 8.18 -2.53 10.20
C ASN A 142 6.88 -1.97 9.61
N LEU A 143 6.39 -2.60 8.54
CA LEU A 143 5.15 -2.18 7.87
C LEU A 143 3.94 -2.13 8.84
N ASN A 144 3.87 -3.04 9.82
CA ASN A 144 2.73 -3.09 10.74
C ASN A 144 2.68 -1.87 11.67
N ALA A 145 3.82 -1.23 11.94
CA ALA A 145 3.87 -0.01 12.75
C ALA A 145 3.26 1.22 12.03
N SER A 146 3.11 1.17 10.71
CA SER A 146 2.56 2.28 9.93
C SER A 146 1.03 2.47 10.11
N GLY A 147 0.33 1.50 10.70
CA GLY A 147 -1.11 1.60 10.96
C GLY A 147 -1.94 1.59 9.68
N LEU A 148 -1.63 0.66 8.76
CA LEU A 148 -2.36 0.50 7.51
C LEU A 148 -3.84 0.24 7.74
N VAL A 149 -4.65 0.62 6.74
CA VAL A 149 -6.09 0.43 6.75
C VAL A 149 -6.54 -0.57 5.69
N SER A 150 -7.69 -1.17 5.92
CA SER A 150 -8.40 -1.98 4.93
C SER A 150 -9.75 -1.38 4.60
N TYR A 151 -10.26 -1.70 3.40
CA TYR A 151 -11.58 -1.29 2.93
C TYR A 151 -12.50 -2.51 2.81
N SER A 152 -13.66 -2.45 3.46
CA SER A 152 -14.66 -3.53 3.44
C SER A 152 -16.07 -2.95 3.46
N HIS A 153 -16.91 -3.37 2.51
CA HIS A 153 -18.32 -2.97 2.41
C HIS A 153 -18.59 -1.46 2.49
N GLY A 154 -17.73 -0.65 1.87
CA GLY A 154 -17.92 0.81 1.87
C GLY A 154 -17.32 1.53 3.07
N GLU A 155 -16.63 0.82 3.97
CA GLU A 155 -16.08 1.36 5.20
C GLU A 155 -14.58 1.10 5.31
N TYR A 156 -13.89 1.95 6.08
CA TYR A 156 -12.45 1.85 6.34
C TYR A 156 -12.21 1.31 7.74
N PHE A 157 -11.30 0.35 7.88
CA PHE A 157 -10.97 -0.30 9.14
C PHE A 157 -9.46 -0.29 9.39
N GLU A 158 -9.05 -0.12 10.64
CA GLU A 158 -7.69 -0.42 11.05
C GLU A 158 -7.44 -1.93 11.04
N LEU A 159 -6.20 -2.35 10.78
CA LEU A 159 -5.82 -3.74 10.95
C LEU A 159 -5.85 -4.10 12.44
N GLY A 160 -6.52 -5.19 12.78
CA GLY A 160 -6.68 -5.64 14.15
C GLY A 160 -5.44 -6.32 14.73
N LYS A 161 -5.64 -7.08 15.83
CA LYS A 161 -4.58 -7.81 16.52
C LYS A 161 -3.96 -8.89 15.60
N LYS A 162 -2.64 -9.06 15.72
CA LYS A 162 -1.92 -10.15 15.05
C LYS A 162 -2.48 -11.51 15.44
N LEU A 163 -2.94 -12.28 14.46
CA LEU A 163 -3.49 -13.63 14.66
C LEU A 163 -2.41 -14.71 14.63
N GLY A 164 -1.31 -14.46 13.91
CA GLY A 164 -0.21 -15.42 13.77
C GLY A 164 0.91 -14.87 12.91
N SER A 165 1.93 -15.66 12.68
CA SER A 165 2.99 -15.38 11.70
C SER A 165 3.00 -16.46 10.63
N PHE A 166 3.52 -16.15 9.46
CA PHE A 166 3.63 -17.14 8.37
C PHE A 166 4.22 -18.44 8.88
N GLY A 167 3.55 -19.55 8.55
CA GLY A 167 3.95 -20.89 8.99
C GLY A 167 3.57 -21.26 10.44
N TYR A 168 2.83 -20.42 11.17
CA TYR A 168 2.47 -20.74 12.58
C TYR A 168 1.62 -22.01 12.71
N SER A 169 0.80 -22.33 11.73
CA SER A 169 -0.11 -23.49 11.73
C SER A 169 0.62 -24.84 11.65
N VAL A 170 1.83 -24.87 11.10
CA VAL A 170 2.64 -26.08 10.93
C VAL A 170 3.83 -26.15 11.90
N LYS A 171 3.98 -25.18 12.79
CA LYS A 171 5.00 -25.21 13.83
C LYS A 171 4.68 -26.30 14.84
N LYS A 172 5.62 -27.23 15.03
CA LYS A 172 5.51 -28.23 16.10
C LYS A 172 5.39 -27.50 17.45
N PRO A 173 4.49 -27.94 18.35
CA PRO A 173 4.41 -27.37 19.69
C PRO A 173 5.78 -27.51 20.37
N VAL A 174 6.30 -26.38 20.85
CA VAL A 174 7.51 -26.40 21.67
C VAL A 174 7.17 -27.24 22.91
N LYS A 175 7.80 -28.43 23.06
CA LYS A 175 7.68 -29.22 24.30
C LYS A 175 8.13 -28.28 25.42
N ARG A 176 7.18 -27.82 26.26
CA ARG A 176 7.53 -27.15 27.51
C ARG A 176 8.42 -28.15 28.25
N GLN A 177 9.67 -27.80 28.48
CA GLN A 177 10.50 -28.55 29.45
C GLN A 177 9.74 -28.43 30.77
N SER A 178 9.09 -29.54 31.13
CA SER A 178 8.39 -29.65 32.39
C SER A 178 9.41 -29.38 33.51
N ASP A 179 9.05 -28.53 34.45
CA ASP A 179 9.75 -28.18 35.68
C ASP A 179 10.15 -29.43 36.50
N LYS A 180 11.07 -30.24 35.98
CA LYS A 180 11.73 -31.31 36.77
C LYS A 180 12.73 -30.78 37.80
N LYS A 181 12.95 -29.45 37.88
CA LYS A 181 13.86 -28.84 38.86
C LYS A 181 13.20 -28.38 40.16
N ARG A 182 11.87 -28.48 40.31
CA ARG A 182 11.19 -27.97 41.51
C ARG A 182 10.93 -29.06 42.58
N THR A 183 11.02 -30.32 42.23
CA THR A 183 10.79 -31.43 43.16
C THR A 183 12.05 -31.93 43.85
N ALA A 184 13.24 -31.62 43.36
CA ALA A 184 14.51 -32.06 43.98
C ALA A 184 14.93 -31.18 45.17
N ARG A 185 14.36 -29.99 45.35
CA ARG A 185 14.69 -29.08 46.49
C ARG A 185 13.82 -29.29 47.72
N ARG A 186 12.75 -30.08 47.64
CA ARG A 186 11.82 -30.37 48.77
C ARG A 186 12.12 -31.69 49.51
N LYS A 187 13.17 -32.44 49.11
CA LYS A 187 13.59 -33.66 49.79
C LYS A 187 14.91 -33.53 50.54
N LYS A 188 15.39 -32.32 50.77
CA LYS A 188 16.59 -32.05 51.60
C LYS A 188 16.34 -30.91 52.59
N ALA A 189 15.19 -30.93 53.27
CA ALA A 189 14.96 -30.14 54.47
C ALA A 189 14.21 -31.05 55.46
#